data_0416eb4cb071dbf33136d12fa7fc2559
#
_entry.id   0416eb4cb071dbf33136d12fa7fc2559
#
_cell.length_a   1.000
_cell.length_b   1.000
_cell.length_c   1.000
_cell.angle_alpha   90.00
_cell.angle_beta   90.00
_cell.angle_gamma   90.00
#
_symmetry.space_group_name_H-M   'P 1'
#
loop_
_entity.id
_entity.type
_entity.pdbx_description
1 polymer ?
#
loop_
_entity_poly.entity_id
_entity_poly.type
_entity_poly.pdbx_seq_one_letter_code
_entity_poly.pdbx_strand_id
1 'polypeptide(L)'
;MTYSDLSLKYRFFLKLPYFFYNKLTARLYGKKLIQITTIGRTSKKERKTLLEVIGKIDNAPVVIAGFGESSDWVLNLKKNPQVEVVWTNLNYTSIVEWLDEEEAISILSDYKKRNPNLVKLYESLFKRSWDKFYQLPICMIPNIK
;
A
#
# COMPACT_ATOMS: atom_id res chain seq x y z
N MET A 1 10.33 12.09 3.80
CA MET A 1 11.14 10.87 3.95
C MET A 1 10.92 9.95 2.77
N THR A 2 11.98 9.42 2.19
CA THR A 2 11.92 8.45 1.11
C THR A 2 12.49 7.11 1.57
N TYR A 3 12.30 6.06 0.76
CA TYR A 3 12.84 4.73 1.05
C TYR A 3 14.35 4.76 1.25
N SER A 4 15.07 5.56 0.46
CA SER A 4 16.53 5.67 0.57
C SER A 4 17.01 6.31 1.87
N ASP A 5 16.13 7.04 2.58
CA ASP A 5 16.46 7.67 3.86
C ASP A 5 16.43 6.68 5.03
N LEU A 6 15.92 5.47 4.81
CA LEU A 6 15.84 4.45 5.84
C LEU A 6 17.20 3.79 6.07
N SER A 7 17.43 3.32 7.30
CA SER A 7 18.61 2.51 7.59
C SER A 7 18.54 1.19 6.80
N LEU A 8 19.70 0.58 6.57
CA LEU A 8 19.80 -0.68 5.85
C LEU A 8 18.94 -1.78 6.48
N LYS A 9 18.88 -1.81 7.81
CA LYS A 9 18.07 -2.78 8.57
C LYS A 9 16.58 -2.67 8.21
N TYR A 10 16.04 -1.45 8.19
CA TYR A 10 14.64 -1.22 7.86
C TYR A 10 14.35 -1.52 6.40
N ARG A 11 15.27 -1.16 5.50
CA ARG A 11 15.10 -1.47 4.07
C ARG A 11 15.04 -2.97 3.83
N PHE A 12 15.89 -3.74 4.49
CA PHE A 12 15.89 -5.20 4.39
C PHE A 12 14.56 -5.76 4.91
N PHE A 13 14.11 -5.30 6.08
CA PHE A 13 12.86 -5.74 6.68
C PHE A 13 11.65 -5.49 5.77
N LEU A 14 11.59 -4.30 5.17
CA LEU A 14 10.48 -3.94 4.27
C LEU A 14 10.50 -4.76 2.97
N LYS A 15 11.67 -5.19 2.50
CA LYS A 15 11.80 -5.96 1.27
C LYS A 15 11.66 -7.47 1.47
N LEU A 16 11.74 -7.95 2.71
CA LEU A 16 11.74 -9.39 2.97
C LEU A 16 10.54 -10.11 2.35
N PRO A 17 9.29 -9.63 2.49
CA PRO A 17 8.15 -10.29 1.84
C PRO A 17 8.21 -10.28 0.31
N TYR A 18 8.90 -9.31 -0.30
CA TYR A 18 9.03 -9.20 -1.75
C TYR A 18 9.59 -10.45 -2.40
N PHE A 19 10.59 -11.08 -1.75
CA PHE A 19 11.28 -12.24 -2.30
C PHE A 19 10.38 -13.49 -2.32
N PHE A 20 9.33 -13.51 -1.49
CA PHE A 20 8.50 -14.68 -1.30
C PHE A 20 7.06 -14.49 -1.78
N TYR A 21 6.68 -13.27 -2.15
CA TYR A 21 5.30 -12.97 -2.53
C TYR A 21 5.09 -13.21 -4.01
N ASN A 22 4.18 -14.12 -4.33
CA ASN A 22 3.76 -14.41 -5.71
C ASN A 22 2.35 -15.03 -5.66
N LYS A 23 1.80 -15.44 -6.82
CA LYS A 23 0.45 -16.01 -6.90
C LYS A 23 0.28 -17.26 -6.03
N LEU A 24 1.37 -18.04 -5.85
CA LEU A 24 1.32 -19.26 -5.04
C LEU A 24 1.38 -18.97 -3.55
N THR A 25 2.20 -18.01 -3.13
CA THR A 25 2.44 -17.69 -1.73
C THR A 25 1.55 -16.56 -1.19
N ALA A 26 0.87 -15.81 -2.05
CA ALA A 26 0.01 -14.70 -1.63
C ALA A 26 -1.04 -15.13 -0.59
N ARG A 27 -1.56 -16.35 -0.72
CA ARG A 27 -2.55 -16.89 0.23
C ARG A 27 -1.99 -17.03 1.64
N LEU A 28 -0.68 -17.27 1.78
CA LEU A 28 -0.03 -17.40 3.09
C LEU A 28 0.02 -16.07 3.84
N TYR A 29 0.14 -14.96 3.12
CA TYR A 29 0.10 -13.62 3.71
C TYR A 29 -1.34 -13.16 3.96
N GLY A 30 -2.32 -13.84 3.37
CA GLY A 30 -3.74 -13.56 3.55
C GLY A 30 -4.12 -12.18 3.07
N LYS A 31 -5.02 -11.53 3.81
CA LYS A 31 -5.55 -10.21 3.45
C LYS A 31 -4.64 -9.05 3.85
N LYS A 32 -3.53 -9.32 4.52
CA LYS A 32 -2.65 -8.27 5.05
C LYS A 32 -1.74 -7.63 4.02
N LEU A 33 -1.36 -8.37 2.98
CA LEU A 33 -0.46 -7.88 1.94
C LEU A 33 -1.12 -8.00 0.58
N ILE A 34 -0.81 -7.05 -0.29
CA ILE A 34 -1.29 -7.00 -1.67
C ILE A 34 -0.12 -6.67 -2.58
N GLN A 35 -0.05 -7.34 -3.72
CA GLN A 35 0.89 -6.98 -4.78
C GLN A 35 0.13 -6.23 -5.87
N ILE A 36 0.60 -5.05 -6.20
CA ILE A 36 0.09 -4.28 -7.32
C ILE A 36 1.15 -4.19 -8.40
N THR A 37 0.70 -4.20 -9.66
CA THR A 37 1.56 -3.98 -10.81
C THR A 37 1.09 -2.73 -11.52
N THR A 38 1.98 -1.75 -11.59
CA THR A 38 1.74 -0.47 -12.29
C THR A 38 2.63 -0.40 -13.53
N ILE A 39 2.33 0.54 -14.43
CA ILE A 39 3.18 0.78 -15.59
C ILE A 39 4.09 1.97 -15.26
N GLY A 40 5.39 1.76 -15.40
CA GLY A 40 6.38 2.82 -15.17
C GLY A 40 6.10 4.02 -16.06
N ARG A 41 5.97 5.20 -15.46
CA ARG A 41 5.60 6.43 -16.17
C ARG A 41 6.63 6.86 -17.21
N THR A 42 7.88 6.46 -17.02
CA THR A 42 8.97 6.76 -17.95
C THR A 42 9.38 5.52 -18.75
N SER A 43 9.66 4.40 -18.06
CA SER A 43 10.18 3.18 -18.70
C SER A 43 9.11 2.44 -19.51
N LYS A 44 7.83 2.64 -19.21
CA LYS A 44 6.69 1.88 -19.77
C LYS A 44 6.72 0.38 -19.42
N LYS A 45 7.59 -0.01 -18.51
CA LYS A 45 7.69 -1.39 -18.04
C LYS A 45 6.80 -1.62 -16.83
N GLU A 46 6.42 -2.88 -16.64
CA GLU A 46 5.68 -3.28 -15.44
C GLU A 46 6.53 -3.09 -14.18
N ARG A 47 5.93 -2.53 -13.14
CA ARG A 47 6.56 -2.32 -11.83
C ARG A 47 5.69 -2.92 -10.74
N LYS A 48 6.22 -3.91 -10.06
CA LYS A 48 5.50 -4.60 -8.98
C LYS A 48 5.85 -3.97 -7.64
N THR A 49 4.83 -3.74 -6.82
CA THR A 49 4.97 -3.17 -5.48
C THR A 49 4.16 -4.00 -4.50
N LEU A 50 4.76 -4.33 -3.37
CA LEU A 50 4.09 -5.04 -2.29
C LEU A 50 3.71 -4.01 -1.22
N LEU A 51 2.43 -4.00 -0.84
CA LEU A 51 1.88 -3.03 0.10
C LEU A 51 1.11 -3.74 1.21
N GLU A 52 1.05 -3.10 2.37
CA GLU A 52 0.18 -3.56 3.44
C GLU A 52 -1.24 -3.07 3.18
N VAL A 53 -2.21 -3.97 3.38
CA VAL A 53 -3.63 -3.61 3.35
C VAL A 53 -4.01 -3.11 4.74
N ILE A 54 -4.34 -1.83 4.85
CA ILE A 54 -4.64 -1.20 6.14
C ILE A 54 -6.12 -1.25 6.52
N GLY A 55 -6.97 -1.66 5.58
CA GLY A 55 -8.40 -1.78 5.82
C GLY A 55 -9.13 -2.11 4.54
N LYS A 56 -10.47 -2.07 4.59
CA LYS A 56 -11.33 -2.35 3.45
C LYS A 56 -12.51 -1.39 3.43
N ILE A 57 -12.94 -1.03 2.22
CA ILE A 57 -14.18 -0.30 1.98
C ILE A 57 -14.97 -1.12 0.94
N ASP A 58 -16.16 -1.57 1.30
CA ASP A 58 -17.00 -2.43 0.44
C ASP A 58 -16.22 -3.63 -0.10
N ASN A 59 -15.44 -4.26 0.78
CA ASN A 59 -14.57 -5.40 0.47
C ASN A 59 -13.37 -5.05 -0.44
N ALA A 60 -13.19 -3.80 -0.83
CA ALA A 60 -12.02 -3.38 -1.59
C ALA A 60 -10.85 -3.09 -0.64
N PRO A 61 -9.65 -3.62 -0.92
CA PRO A 61 -8.51 -3.35 -0.07
C PRO A 61 -8.08 -1.88 -0.16
N VAL A 62 -7.65 -1.34 0.97
CA VAL A 62 -7.15 0.03 1.09
C VAL A 62 -5.68 0.00 1.44
N VAL A 63 -4.88 0.79 0.74
CA VAL A 63 -3.44 0.89 0.92
C VAL A 63 -3.01 2.34 1.10
N ILE A 64 -1.85 2.53 1.73
CA ILE A 64 -1.31 3.86 2.01
C ILE A 64 0.13 3.95 1.50
N ALA A 65 0.48 5.12 0.96
CA ALA A 65 1.85 5.42 0.56
C ALA A 65 2.60 6.06 1.73
N GLY A 66 3.27 5.23 2.54
CA GLY A 66 4.00 5.71 3.72
C GLY A 66 5.12 6.68 3.35
N PHE A 67 5.71 6.56 2.17
CA PHE A 67 6.75 7.49 1.68
C PHE A 67 6.19 8.70 0.94
N GLY A 68 4.86 8.85 0.89
CA GLY A 68 4.20 10.05 0.41
C GLY A 68 3.99 10.14 -1.10
N GLU A 69 3.71 11.36 -1.54
CA GLU A 69 3.34 11.67 -2.93
C GLU A 69 4.45 11.34 -3.95
N SER A 70 5.70 11.26 -3.51
CA SER A 70 6.84 10.95 -4.39
C SER A 70 7.08 9.46 -4.59
N SER A 71 6.29 8.60 -3.96
CA SER A 71 6.39 7.16 -4.15
C SER A 71 6.18 6.80 -5.62
N ASP A 72 7.02 5.92 -6.15
CA ASP A 72 6.97 5.57 -7.57
C ASP A 72 5.61 5.00 -7.99
N TRP A 73 5.04 4.11 -7.17
CA TRP A 73 3.75 3.53 -7.51
C TRP A 73 2.62 4.56 -7.53
N VAL A 74 2.70 5.57 -6.66
CA VAL A 74 1.73 6.67 -6.64
C VAL A 74 1.84 7.49 -7.93
N LEU A 75 3.07 7.89 -8.29
CA LEU A 75 3.33 8.67 -9.49
C LEU A 75 2.93 7.89 -10.75
N ASN A 76 3.23 6.59 -10.78
CA ASN A 76 2.84 5.73 -11.90
C ASN A 76 1.32 5.67 -12.06
N LEU A 77 0.58 5.53 -10.95
CA LEU A 77 -0.89 5.49 -10.98
C LEU A 77 -1.52 6.84 -11.32
N LYS A 78 -0.87 7.94 -10.95
CA LYS A 78 -1.32 9.28 -11.34
C LYS A 78 -1.22 9.46 -12.86
N LYS A 79 -0.22 8.84 -13.49
CA LYS A 79 -0.03 8.88 -14.94
C LYS A 79 -0.95 7.88 -15.65
N ASN A 80 -1.08 6.68 -15.11
CA ASN A 80 -1.91 5.59 -15.64
C ASN A 80 -2.62 4.90 -14.47
N PRO A 81 -3.90 5.17 -14.23
CA PRO A 81 -4.60 4.70 -13.03
C PRO A 81 -4.92 3.21 -13.03
N GLN A 82 -4.69 2.51 -14.15
CA GLN A 82 -4.94 1.08 -14.24
C GLN A 82 -3.88 0.30 -13.46
N VAL A 83 -4.32 -0.72 -12.73
CA VAL A 83 -3.45 -1.53 -11.88
C VAL A 83 -3.85 -3.00 -11.97
N GLU A 84 -2.86 -3.89 -11.99
CA GLU A 84 -3.09 -5.32 -11.84
C GLU A 84 -2.83 -5.70 -10.38
N VAL A 85 -3.64 -6.61 -9.85
CA VAL A 85 -3.68 -6.92 -8.42
C VAL A 85 -3.56 -8.42 -8.20
N VAL A 86 -2.69 -8.80 -7.24
CA VAL A 86 -2.69 -10.14 -6.65
C VAL A 86 -2.93 -9.95 -5.15
N TRP A 87 -4.06 -10.45 -4.66
CA TRP A 87 -4.46 -10.30 -3.27
C TRP A 87 -5.21 -11.54 -2.81
N THR A 88 -4.73 -12.19 -1.78
CA THR A 88 -5.21 -13.50 -1.31
C THR A 88 -5.17 -14.52 -2.46
N ASN A 89 -6.29 -15.11 -2.83
CA ASN A 89 -6.41 -15.98 -4.01
C ASN A 89 -6.98 -15.25 -5.24
N LEU A 90 -7.08 -13.92 -5.18
CA LEU A 90 -7.65 -13.10 -6.24
C LEU A 90 -6.56 -12.54 -7.14
N ASN A 91 -6.89 -12.45 -8.44
CA ASN A 91 -6.03 -11.83 -9.45
C ASN A 91 -6.97 -11.04 -10.37
N TYR A 92 -6.87 -9.70 -10.32
CA TYR A 92 -7.80 -8.86 -11.08
C TYR A 92 -7.12 -7.56 -11.52
N THR A 93 -7.76 -6.89 -12.48
CA THR A 93 -7.38 -5.56 -12.93
C THR A 93 -8.34 -4.55 -12.31
N SER A 94 -7.81 -3.40 -11.91
CA SER A 94 -8.59 -2.38 -11.24
C SER A 94 -8.20 -0.98 -11.71
N ILE A 95 -9.00 -0.02 -11.29
CA ILE A 95 -8.68 1.41 -11.35
C ILE A 95 -8.80 1.91 -9.91
N VAL A 96 -7.71 2.48 -9.38
CA VAL A 96 -7.69 2.92 -7.99
C VAL A 96 -8.60 4.12 -7.76
N GLU A 97 -9.14 4.20 -6.56
CA GLU A 97 -9.93 5.35 -6.11
C GLU A 97 -9.24 5.97 -4.90
N TRP A 98 -8.81 7.23 -5.03
CA TRP A 98 -8.14 7.94 -3.93
C TRP A 98 -9.19 8.35 -2.90
N LEU A 99 -8.88 8.09 -1.62
CA LEU A 99 -9.80 8.40 -0.52
C LEU A 99 -9.80 9.88 -0.20
N ASP A 100 -10.97 10.40 0.21
CA ASP A 100 -11.03 11.72 0.82
C ASP A 100 -10.56 11.66 2.29
N GLU A 101 -10.46 12.83 2.91
CA GLU A 101 -9.93 12.95 4.28
C GLU A 101 -10.79 12.16 5.28
N GLU A 102 -12.10 12.24 5.17
CA GLU A 102 -13.02 11.58 6.10
C GLU A 102 -12.89 10.06 6.04
N GLU A 103 -12.87 9.51 4.83
CA GLU A 103 -12.67 8.07 4.62
C GLU A 103 -11.29 7.63 5.14
N ALA A 104 -10.26 8.41 4.86
CA ALA A 104 -8.90 8.12 5.31
C ALA A 104 -8.81 8.08 6.83
N ILE A 105 -9.36 9.06 7.51
CA ILE A 105 -9.34 9.13 8.98
C ILE A 105 -10.07 7.93 9.58
N SER A 106 -11.20 7.55 9.01
CA SER A 106 -11.97 6.39 9.49
C SER A 106 -11.17 5.10 9.39
N ILE A 107 -10.55 4.85 8.24
CA ILE A 107 -9.71 3.65 8.01
C ILE A 107 -8.53 3.63 8.97
N LEU A 108 -7.84 4.75 9.13
CA LEU A 108 -6.65 4.83 9.98
C LEU A 108 -7.00 4.68 11.47
N SER A 109 -8.14 5.20 11.89
CA SER A 109 -8.62 5.03 13.27
C SER A 109 -8.90 3.55 13.58
N ASP A 110 -9.56 2.86 12.66
CA ASP A 110 -9.83 1.43 12.81
C ASP A 110 -8.54 0.60 12.82
N TYR A 111 -7.59 0.95 11.97
CA TYR A 111 -6.29 0.29 11.93
C TYR A 111 -5.56 0.41 13.28
N LYS A 112 -5.57 1.60 13.87
CA LYS A 112 -4.92 1.84 15.16
C LYS A 112 -5.54 1.01 16.28
N LYS A 113 -6.87 0.86 16.28
CA LYS A 113 -7.57 0.03 17.27
C LYS A 113 -7.14 -1.44 17.17
N ARG A 114 -6.94 -1.94 15.96
CA ARG A 114 -6.56 -3.34 15.72
C ARG A 114 -5.06 -3.59 15.85
N ASN A 115 -4.22 -2.59 15.59
CA ASN A 115 -2.78 -2.75 15.49
C ASN A 115 -2.02 -1.63 16.21
N PRO A 116 -2.23 -1.42 17.53
CA PRO A 116 -1.60 -0.27 18.22
C PRO A 116 -0.08 -0.33 18.22
N ASN A 117 0.51 -1.51 18.27
CA ASN A 117 1.98 -1.66 18.28
C ASN A 117 2.59 -1.35 16.91
N LEU A 118 1.92 -1.77 15.83
CA LEU A 118 2.35 -1.44 14.47
C LEU A 118 2.26 0.07 14.22
N VAL A 119 1.24 0.74 14.75
CA VAL A 119 1.12 2.19 14.63
C VAL A 119 2.31 2.89 15.27
N LYS A 120 2.72 2.44 16.47
CA LYS A 120 3.92 2.99 17.13
C LYS A 120 5.16 2.80 16.27
N LEU A 121 5.30 1.61 15.67
CA LEU A 121 6.43 1.33 14.77
C LEU A 121 6.42 2.27 13.57
N TYR A 122 5.28 2.47 12.95
CA TYR A 122 5.16 3.33 11.78
C TYR A 122 5.39 4.80 12.13
N GLU A 123 4.90 5.27 13.27
CA GLU A 123 5.19 6.62 13.73
C GLU A 123 6.69 6.85 13.89
N SER A 124 7.39 5.87 14.46
CA SER A 124 8.85 5.93 14.61
C SER A 124 9.57 5.86 13.26
N LEU A 125 9.14 4.94 12.39
CA LEU A 125 9.76 4.68 11.09
C LEU A 125 9.62 5.89 10.15
N PHE A 126 8.43 6.45 10.05
CA PHE A 126 8.12 7.56 9.15
C PHE A 126 8.24 8.92 9.82
N LYS A 127 8.54 8.98 11.12
CA LYS A 127 8.70 10.21 11.90
C LYS A 127 7.48 11.13 11.76
N ARG A 128 6.30 10.54 11.91
CA ARG A 128 5.01 11.22 11.73
C ARG A 128 4.03 10.71 12.77
N SER A 129 3.27 11.62 13.39
CA SER A 129 2.17 11.23 14.28
C SER A 129 1.05 10.57 13.48
N TRP A 130 0.46 9.51 14.04
CA TRP A 130 -0.58 8.74 13.34
C TRP A 130 -1.79 9.58 12.94
N ASP A 131 -2.14 10.56 13.76
CA ASP A 131 -3.26 11.45 13.47
C ASP A 131 -3.03 12.37 12.25
N LYS A 132 -1.83 12.35 11.68
CA LYS A 132 -1.48 13.09 10.45
C LYS A 132 -1.27 12.17 9.25
N PHE A 133 -1.40 10.85 9.42
CA PHE A 133 -1.21 9.91 8.32
C PHE A 133 -2.27 10.08 7.23
N TYR A 134 -3.44 10.65 7.55
CA TYR A 134 -4.47 10.94 6.56
C TYR A 134 -4.00 11.88 5.44
N GLN A 135 -2.93 12.62 5.67
CA GLN A 135 -2.34 13.53 4.67
C GLN A 135 -1.54 12.80 3.61
N LEU A 136 -1.23 11.52 3.83
CA LEU A 136 -0.51 10.69 2.86
C LEU A 136 -1.49 10.15 1.81
N PRO A 137 -1.00 9.80 0.60
CA PRO A 137 -1.86 9.18 -0.40
C PRO A 137 -2.43 7.85 0.09
N ILE A 138 -3.75 7.72 0.07
CA ILE A 138 -4.47 6.51 0.47
C ILE A 138 -5.48 6.20 -0.61
N CYS A 139 -5.51 4.97 -1.09
CA CYS A 139 -6.46 4.58 -2.12
C CYS A 139 -7.07 3.21 -1.85
N MET A 140 -8.27 2.99 -2.37
CA MET A 140 -8.87 1.66 -2.43
C MET A 140 -8.72 1.10 -3.83
N ILE A 141 -8.65 -0.23 -3.91
CA ILE A 141 -8.36 -0.94 -5.15
C ILE A 141 -9.50 -1.95 -5.41
N PRO A 142 -10.64 -1.48 -5.95
CA PRO A 142 -11.82 -2.33 -6.07
C PRO A 142 -11.66 -3.39 -7.15
N ASN A 143 -12.28 -4.55 -6.92
CA ASN A 143 -12.39 -5.59 -7.94
C ASN A 143 -13.58 -5.22 -8.83
N ILE A 144 -13.31 -4.51 -9.91
CA ILE A 144 -14.30 -4.08 -10.87
C ILE A 144 -14.54 -5.19 -11.90
N LYS A 145 -15.59 -5.95 -11.70
CA LYS A 145 -16.03 -6.91 -12.70
C LYS A 145 -17.22 -6.38 -13.45
#